data_97c2f40b7a5ecdd5de08e44848dde798
#
_entry.id   97c2f40b7a5ecdd5de08e44848dde798
#
_cell.length_a   1.000
_cell.length_b   1.000
_cell.length_c   1.000
_cell.angle_alpha   90.00
_cell.angle_beta   90.00
_cell.angle_gamma   90.00
#
_symmetry.space_group_name_H-M   'P 1'
#
loop_
_entity.id
_entity.type
_entity.pdbx_description
1 polymer ?
#
loop_
_entity_poly.entity_id
_entity_poly.type
_entity_poly.pdbx_seq_one_letter_code
_entity_poly.pdbx_strand_id
1 'polypeptide(L)'
;MKLNKGLFISFEGPEASGKSSQILLLSKYLKKNKIPFIVSREPGGTDFAEKLRKLILDNKSTINNLEELLLLMAARSNHINEVIIPSLKKCKIVISDRYADSSFVYQGYVNKFGIKRAQKLHKELLNNFFPDYTFIFKINPKEIIKRLKQRKVKNKYDKSNLLFHQKVIQGYKKIANPKRYIMVDASLSKDIIHKNIIKKLKL
;
A
#
# COMPACT_ATOMS: atom_id res chain seq x y z
N MET A 1 -10.65 -22.08 -9.61
CA MET A 1 -11.70 -21.03 -9.76
C MET A 1 -11.26 -20.08 -10.87
N LYS A 2 -12.03 -19.93 -11.94
CA LYS A 2 -11.77 -18.88 -12.95
C LYS A 2 -12.43 -17.59 -12.48
N LEU A 3 -11.67 -16.51 -12.42
CA LEU A 3 -12.24 -15.18 -12.15
C LEU A 3 -12.90 -14.67 -13.43
N ASN A 4 -14.14 -14.19 -13.31
CA ASN A 4 -14.86 -13.59 -14.47
C ASN A 4 -14.35 -12.18 -14.78
N LYS A 5 -13.65 -11.53 -13.85
CA LYS A 5 -12.97 -10.23 -14.01
C LYS A 5 -11.73 -10.16 -13.16
N GLY A 6 -10.79 -9.29 -13.52
CA GLY A 6 -9.64 -8.98 -12.69
C GLY A 6 -10.06 -8.35 -11.37
N LEU A 7 -9.22 -8.49 -10.34
CA LEU A 7 -9.47 -7.95 -9.00
C LEU A 7 -8.24 -7.17 -8.54
N PHE A 8 -8.41 -5.91 -8.15
CA PHE A 8 -7.33 -5.08 -7.62
C PHE A 8 -7.40 -4.97 -6.10
N ILE A 9 -6.32 -5.35 -5.42
CA ILE A 9 -6.21 -5.38 -3.96
C ILE A 9 -5.00 -4.57 -3.53
N SER A 10 -5.17 -3.67 -2.56
CA SER A 10 -4.05 -3.00 -1.90
C SER A 10 -3.94 -3.37 -0.43
N PHE A 11 -2.71 -3.44 0.05
CA PHE A 11 -2.35 -3.64 1.45
C PHE A 11 -1.73 -2.35 1.99
N GLU A 12 -2.36 -1.75 2.97
CA GLU A 12 -2.04 -0.44 3.51
C GLU A 12 -1.75 -0.49 5.01
N GLY A 13 -1.08 0.51 5.52
CA GLY A 13 -0.77 0.60 6.95
C GLY A 13 0.70 0.99 7.19
N PRO A 14 1.09 1.25 8.45
CA PRO A 14 2.44 1.67 8.79
C PRO A 14 3.51 0.62 8.46
N GLU A 15 4.77 1.02 8.59
CA GLU A 15 5.93 0.13 8.46
C GLU A 15 5.82 -1.03 9.46
N ALA A 16 6.41 -2.17 9.11
CA ALA A 16 6.47 -3.37 9.95
C ALA A 16 5.10 -3.87 10.48
N SER A 17 3.97 -3.46 9.87
CA SER A 17 2.62 -3.89 10.28
C SER A 17 2.25 -5.30 9.81
N GLY A 18 3.10 -5.98 9.04
CA GLY A 18 2.85 -7.36 8.59
C GLY A 18 2.25 -7.49 7.19
N LYS A 19 2.09 -6.39 6.43
CA LYS A 19 1.59 -6.40 5.04
C LYS A 19 2.29 -7.43 4.17
N SER A 20 3.62 -7.33 4.06
CA SER A 20 4.42 -8.20 3.17
C SER A 20 4.30 -9.70 3.55
N SER A 21 4.13 -10.00 4.85
CA SER A 21 3.87 -11.38 5.30
C SER A 21 2.52 -11.89 4.81
N GLN A 22 1.49 -11.06 4.84
CA GLN A 22 0.15 -11.43 4.36
C GLN A 22 0.08 -11.49 2.84
N ILE A 23 0.78 -10.60 2.13
CA ILE A 23 0.93 -10.67 0.67
C ILE A 23 1.58 -12.01 0.28
N LEU A 24 2.63 -12.43 0.98
CA LEU A 24 3.28 -13.72 0.73
C LEU A 24 2.34 -14.91 0.98
N LEU A 25 1.57 -14.89 2.08
CA LEU A 25 0.60 -15.96 2.38
C LEU A 25 -0.52 -16.00 1.34
N LEU A 26 -1.06 -14.85 0.96
CA LEU A 26 -2.08 -14.75 -0.09
C LEU A 26 -1.53 -15.27 -1.44
N SER A 27 -0.31 -14.90 -1.80
CA SER A 27 0.35 -15.39 -3.02
C SER A 27 0.51 -16.91 -3.03
N LYS A 28 0.92 -17.52 -1.90
CA LYS A 28 1.00 -18.98 -1.75
C LYS A 28 -0.37 -19.64 -1.92
N TYR A 29 -1.40 -19.06 -1.30
CA TYR A 29 -2.77 -19.55 -1.42
C TYR A 29 -3.26 -19.52 -2.87
N LEU A 30 -3.10 -18.38 -3.55
CA LEU A 30 -3.52 -18.21 -4.96
C LEU A 30 -2.79 -19.17 -5.89
N LYS A 31 -1.46 -19.34 -5.69
CA LYS A 31 -0.64 -20.30 -6.46
C LYS A 31 -1.13 -21.73 -6.27
N LYS A 32 -1.39 -22.14 -4.99
CA LYS A 32 -1.91 -23.49 -4.68
C LYS A 32 -3.26 -23.76 -5.36
N ASN A 33 -4.12 -22.75 -5.42
CA ASN A 33 -5.46 -22.85 -6.04
C ASN A 33 -5.47 -22.53 -7.54
N LYS A 34 -4.30 -22.37 -8.18
CA LYS A 34 -4.15 -22.07 -9.61
C LYS A 34 -4.93 -20.81 -10.05
N ILE A 35 -5.06 -19.83 -9.17
CA ILE A 35 -5.71 -18.53 -9.45
C ILE A 35 -4.64 -17.58 -10.02
N PRO A 36 -4.82 -17.00 -11.21
CA PRO A 36 -3.85 -16.09 -11.80
C PRO A 36 -3.70 -14.80 -11.00
N PHE A 37 -2.48 -14.40 -10.67
CA PHE A 37 -2.22 -13.17 -9.94
C PHE A 37 -0.86 -12.57 -10.28
N ILE A 38 -0.68 -11.31 -9.91
CA ILE A 38 0.61 -10.64 -9.82
C ILE A 38 0.74 -9.93 -8.47
N VAL A 39 1.97 -9.78 -8.03
CA VAL A 39 2.31 -8.95 -6.85
C VAL A 39 3.14 -7.78 -7.32
N SER A 40 2.77 -6.59 -6.89
CA SER A 40 3.47 -5.34 -7.16
C SER A 40 3.54 -4.49 -5.89
N ARG A 41 4.13 -3.28 -6.01
CA ARG A 41 4.27 -2.36 -4.89
C ARG A 41 4.28 -0.91 -5.36
N GLU A 42 3.97 0.02 -4.47
CA GLU A 42 4.15 1.45 -4.72
C GLU A 42 5.00 2.15 -3.63
N PRO A 43 5.77 3.18 -4.03
CA PRO A 43 6.12 3.48 -5.42
C PRO A 43 6.95 2.36 -6.02
N GLY A 44 6.77 2.06 -7.31
CA GLY A 44 7.49 0.99 -8.00
C GLY A 44 6.60 0.17 -8.94
N GLY A 45 7.04 -1.03 -9.27
CA GLY A 45 6.30 -2.00 -10.08
C GLY A 45 6.53 -1.90 -11.58
N THR A 46 7.24 -0.87 -12.07
CA THR A 46 7.73 -0.71 -13.45
C THR A 46 9.13 -0.13 -13.41
N ASP A 47 9.89 -0.25 -14.49
CA ASP A 47 11.26 0.30 -14.55
C ASP A 47 11.29 1.81 -14.30
N PHE A 48 10.33 2.54 -14.85
CA PHE A 48 10.20 3.97 -14.63
C PHE A 48 9.87 4.27 -13.17
N ALA A 49 8.85 3.61 -12.61
CA ALA A 49 8.44 3.84 -11.23
C ALA A 49 9.52 3.41 -10.20
N GLU A 50 10.35 2.39 -10.50
CA GLU A 50 11.47 2.00 -9.65
C GLU A 50 12.61 3.05 -9.67
N LYS A 51 12.83 3.75 -10.78
CA LYS A 51 13.77 4.90 -10.84
C LYS A 51 13.27 6.02 -9.94
N LEU A 52 11.98 6.38 -10.02
CA LEU A 52 11.37 7.38 -9.15
C LEU A 52 11.38 6.94 -7.68
N ARG A 53 11.13 5.66 -7.40
CA ARG A 53 11.24 5.10 -6.06
C ARG A 53 12.61 5.33 -5.44
N LYS A 54 13.69 5.11 -6.20
CA LYS A 54 15.06 5.33 -5.71
C LYS A 54 15.23 6.80 -5.28
N LEU A 55 14.79 7.74 -6.11
CA LEU A 55 14.83 9.17 -5.80
C LEU A 55 14.00 9.54 -4.57
N ILE A 56 12.76 9.04 -4.49
CA ILE A 56 11.82 9.32 -3.39
C ILE A 56 12.33 8.78 -2.05
N LEU A 57 12.93 7.59 -2.04
CA LEU A 57 13.37 6.91 -0.82
C LEU A 57 14.82 7.19 -0.43
N ASP A 58 15.55 7.96 -1.24
CA ASP A 58 16.92 8.36 -0.92
C ASP A 58 16.93 9.29 0.31
N ASN A 59 17.75 8.94 1.29
CA ASN A 59 17.93 9.75 2.49
C ASN A 59 18.64 11.10 2.22
N LYS A 60 19.32 11.22 1.08
CA LYS A 60 20.01 12.43 0.63
C LYS A 60 19.16 13.31 -0.27
N SER A 61 17.96 12.84 -0.63
CA SER A 61 17.07 13.59 -1.53
C SER A 61 16.59 14.88 -0.86
N THR A 62 16.70 15.98 -1.58
CA THR A 62 16.29 17.34 -1.16
C THR A 62 14.90 17.71 -1.66
N ILE A 63 14.17 16.75 -2.24
CA ILE A 63 12.81 16.98 -2.75
C ILE A 63 11.87 17.43 -1.63
N ASN A 64 11.06 18.44 -1.91
CA ASN A 64 10.05 18.93 -0.99
C ASN A 64 8.77 18.07 -1.03
N ASN A 65 7.81 18.33 -0.14
CA ASN A 65 6.59 17.54 -0.01
C ASN A 65 5.72 17.53 -1.27
N LEU A 66 5.67 18.64 -2.01
CA LEU A 66 4.91 18.72 -3.27
C LEU A 66 5.60 17.91 -4.37
N GLU A 67 6.91 18.07 -4.51
CA GLU A 67 7.71 17.31 -5.49
C GLU A 67 7.62 15.82 -5.22
N GLU A 68 7.73 15.39 -3.95
CA GLU A 68 7.56 13.99 -3.58
C GLU A 68 6.18 13.46 -4.00
N LEU A 69 5.11 14.23 -3.76
CA LEU A 69 3.76 13.83 -4.15
C LEU A 69 3.59 13.74 -5.67
N LEU A 70 4.15 14.69 -6.44
CA LEU A 70 4.11 14.66 -7.90
C LEU A 70 4.86 13.47 -8.48
N LEU A 71 6.03 13.13 -7.94
CA LEU A 71 6.78 11.93 -8.32
C LEU A 71 6.02 10.64 -8.01
N LEU A 72 5.32 10.60 -6.86
CA LEU A 72 4.45 9.48 -6.51
C LEU A 72 3.27 9.35 -7.48
N MET A 73 2.66 10.47 -7.92
CA MET A 73 1.58 10.45 -8.91
C MET A 73 2.09 9.99 -10.29
N ALA A 74 3.26 10.45 -10.73
CA ALA A 74 3.88 10.00 -11.99
C ALA A 74 4.20 8.50 -11.96
N ALA A 75 4.82 8.00 -10.87
CA ALA A 75 5.10 6.58 -10.69
C ALA A 75 3.83 5.74 -10.72
N ARG A 76 2.77 6.21 -10.04
CA ARG A 76 1.47 5.52 -9.99
C ARG A 76 0.77 5.52 -11.33
N SER A 77 0.78 6.62 -12.07
CA SER A 77 0.22 6.69 -13.43
C SER A 77 0.82 5.64 -14.33
N ASN A 78 2.14 5.54 -14.34
CA ASN A 78 2.85 4.55 -15.13
C ASN A 78 2.54 3.11 -14.66
N HIS A 79 2.52 2.87 -13.34
CA HIS A 79 2.17 1.57 -12.76
C HIS A 79 0.74 1.12 -13.11
N ILE A 80 -0.23 2.04 -13.08
CA ILE A 80 -1.61 1.78 -13.50
C ILE A 80 -1.66 1.32 -14.95
N ASN A 81 -1.01 2.07 -15.85
CA ASN A 81 -1.10 1.85 -17.28
C ASN A 81 -0.33 0.62 -17.76
N GLU A 82 0.85 0.37 -17.21
CA GLU A 82 1.71 -0.72 -17.70
C GLU A 82 1.52 -2.05 -16.97
N VAL A 83 1.03 -2.03 -15.73
CA VAL A 83 0.94 -3.25 -14.92
C VAL A 83 -0.49 -3.54 -14.48
N ILE A 84 -1.15 -2.58 -13.82
CA ILE A 84 -2.43 -2.88 -13.15
C ILE A 84 -3.51 -3.13 -14.20
N ILE A 85 -3.81 -2.17 -15.07
CA ILE A 85 -4.87 -2.29 -16.07
C ILE A 85 -4.65 -3.50 -17.00
N PRO A 86 -3.45 -3.72 -17.59
CA PRO A 86 -3.22 -4.89 -18.43
C PRO A 86 -3.42 -6.23 -17.72
N SER A 87 -3.09 -6.28 -16.42
CA SER A 87 -3.28 -7.51 -15.62
C SER A 87 -4.75 -7.75 -15.30
N LEU A 88 -5.50 -6.71 -14.98
CA LEU A 88 -6.94 -6.79 -14.73
C LEU A 88 -7.71 -7.21 -15.99
N LYS A 89 -7.32 -6.70 -17.17
CA LYS A 89 -7.88 -7.13 -18.47
C LYS A 89 -7.64 -8.62 -18.77
N LYS A 90 -6.55 -9.20 -18.23
CA LYS A 90 -6.25 -10.65 -18.29
C LYS A 90 -6.91 -11.43 -17.13
N CYS A 91 -7.91 -10.89 -16.47
CA CYS A 91 -8.63 -11.51 -15.34
C CYS A 91 -7.70 -11.98 -14.20
N LYS A 92 -6.56 -11.29 -13.97
CA LYS A 92 -5.67 -11.60 -12.86
C LYS A 92 -6.06 -10.84 -11.59
N ILE A 93 -5.69 -11.40 -10.44
CA ILE A 93 -5.65 -10.65 -9.18
C ILE A 93 -4.37 -9.81 -9.16
N VAL A 94 -4.50 -8.51 -9.00
CA VAL A 94 -3.38 -7.59 -8.78
C VAL A 94 -3.30 -7.28 -7.29
N ILE A 95 -2.18 -7.60 -6.65
CA ILE A 95 -1.90 -7.32 -5.25
C ILE A 95 -0.83 -6.24 -5.19
N SER A 96 -1.13 -5.08 -4.60
CA SER A 96 -0.16 -4.01 -4.39
C SER A 96 0.20 -3.84 -2.91
N ASP A 97 1.50 -3.86 -2.59
CA ASP A 97 2.01 -3.39 -1.28
C ASP A 97 2.04 -1.86 -1.36
N ARG A 98 1.05 -1.22 -0.78
CA ARG A 98 0.69 0.19 -0.85
C ARG A 98 0.07 0.63 -2.19
N TYR A 99 -0.68 1.72 -2.11
CA TYR A 99 -1.27 2.44 -3.24
C TYR A 99 -1.57 3.90 -2.83
N ALA A 100 -2.60 4.50 -3.37
CA ALA A 100 -2.97 5.91 -3.18
C ALA A 100 -3.13 6.33 -1.71
N ASP A 101 -3.65 5.43 -0.86
CA ASP A 101 -3.92 5.71 0.55
C ASP A 101 -2.66 6.03 1.35
N SER A 102 -1.53 5.39 1.00
CA SER A 102 -0.23 5.77 1.54
C SER A 102 0.09 7.23 1.26
N SER A 103 -0.16 7.75 0.05
CA SER A 103 0.09 9.17 -0.27
C SER A 103 -0.84 10.12 0.50
N PHE A 104 -2.10 9.74 0.71
CA PHE A 104 -3.03 10.53 1.52
C PHE A 104 -2.60 10.63 2.98
N VAL A 105 -1.98 9.56 3.50
CA VAL A 105 -1.47 9.51 4.87
C VAL A 105 -0.13 10.21 4.99
N TYR A 106 0.88 9.81 4.21
CA TYR A 106 2.25 10.29 4.38
C TYR A 106 2.39 11.74 3.91
N GLN A 107 2.06 12.02 2.65
CA GLN A 107 2.17 13.38 2.12
C GLN A 107 0.99 14.25 2.57
N GLY A 108 -0.23 13.71 2.52
CA GLY A 108 -1.43 14.46 2.86
C GLY A 108 -1.53 14.83 4.33
N TYR A 109 -1.38 13.86 5.24
CA TYR A 109 -1.57 14.07 6.67
C TYR A 109 -0.26 14.37 7.41
N VAL A 110 0.73 13.48 7.32
CA VAL A 110 1.99 13.58 8.09
C VAL A 110 2.81 14.79 7.64
N ASN A 111 3.00 14.96 6.33
CA ASN A 111 3.75 16.05 5.73
C ASN A 111 2.89 17.32 5.51
N LYS A 112 1.65 17.35 6.02
CA LYS A 112 0.76 18.52 6.04
C LYS A 112 0.38 19.11 4.68
N PHE A 113 0.51 18.36 3.59
CA PHE A 113 0.03 18.82 2.27
C PHE A 113 -1.51 18.98 2.23
N GLY A 114 -2.22 18.20 3.05
CA GLY A 114 -3.67 18.15 3.15
C GLY A 114 -4.24 16.88 2.50
N ILE A 115 -4.97 16.07 3.29
CA ILE A 115 -5.60 14.82 2.81
C ILE A 115 -6.52 15.10 1.62
N LYS A 116 -7.44 16.07 1.77
CA LYS A 116 -8.40 16.43 0.70
C LYS A 116 -7.72 16.89 -0.58
N ARG A 117 -6.62 17.65 -0.47
CA ARG A 117 -5.82 18.09 -1.63
C ARG A 117 -5.16 16.92 -2.35
N ALA A 118 -4.54 15.99 -1.60
CA ALA A 118 -3.93 14.79 -2.18
C ALA A 118 -4.98 13.88 -2.84
N GLN A 119 -6.17 13.75 -2.25
CA GLN A 119 -7.28 13.01 -2.83
C GLN A 119 -7.81 13.67 -4.11
N LYS A 120 -7.93 15.01 -4.13
CA LYS A 120 -8.35 15.77 -5.31
C LYS A 120 -7.36 15.56 -6.47
N LEU A 121 -6.05 15.67 -6.22
CA LEU A 121 -5.03 15.40 -7.24
C LEU A 121 -5.12 13.96 -7.78
N HIS A 122 -5.28 12.97 -6.90
CA HIS A 122 -5.44 11.58 -7.34
C HIS A 122 -6.68 11.42 -8.24
N LYS A 123 -7.79 12.04 -7.86
CA LYS A 123 -9.02 12.00 -8.66
C LYS A 123 -8.85 12.62 -10.05
N GLU A 124 -8.23 13.80 -10.10
CA GLU A 124 -8.06 14.58 -11.34
C GLU A 124 -7.02 13.95 -12.28
N LEU A 125 -5.87 13.52 -11.73
CA LEU A 125 -4.76 13.02 -12.54
C LEU A 125 -4.88 11.54 -12.90
N LEU A 126 -5.57 10.74 -12.08
CA LEU A 126 -5.62 9.28 -12.19
C LEU A 126 -7.06 8.75 -12.28
N ASN A 127 -8.00 9.56 -12.74
CA ASN A 127 -9.40 9.18 -12.99
C ASN A 127 -10.06 8.46 -11.80
N ASN A 128 -9.69 8.83 -10.58
CA ASN A 128 -10.22 8.23 -9.35
C ASN A 128 -10.06 6.69 -9.31
N PHE A 129 -9.00 6.16 -9.93
CA PHE A 129 -8.76 4.74 -10.02
C PHE A 129 -8.30 4.18 -8.67
N PHE A 130 -9.08 3.25 -8.11
CA PHE A 130 -8.86 2.67 -6.78
C PHE A 130 -8.95 1.14 -6.78
N PRO A 131 -8.35 0.48 -5.78
CA PRO A 131 -8.53 -0.95 -5.56
C PRO A 131 -9.98 -1.32 -5.25
N ASP A 132 -10.39 -2.53 -5.66
CA ASP A 132 -11.66 -3.14 -5.24
C ASP A 132 -11.67 -3.42 -3.74
N TYR A 133 -10.50 -3.82 -3.18
CA TYR A 133 -10.31 -4.06 -1.74
C TYR A 133 -9.04 -3.37 -1.24
N THR A 134 -9.18 -2.62 -0.16
CA THR A 134 -8.04 -2.03 0.57
C THR A 134 -8.01 -2.54 2.00
N PHE A 135 -6.98 -3.31 2.35
CA PHE A 135 -6.74 -3.81 3.69
C PHE A 135 -5.83 -2.85 4.45
N ILE A 136 -6.32 -2.21 5.52
CA ILE A 136 -5.53 -1.32 6.37
C ILE A 136 -5.12 -2.04 7.65
N PHE A 137 -3.82 -2.24 7.84
CA PHE A 137 -3.25 -2.91 9.00
C PHE A 137 -3.13 -1.95 10.18
N LYS A 138 -3.82 -2.26 11.27
CA LYS A 138 -3.73 -1.55 12.55
C LYS A 138 -2.73 -2.24 13.45
N ILE A 139 -1.78 -1.49 13.99
CA ILE A 139 -0.75 -1.99 14.90
C ILE A 139 -0.42 -0.95 15.95
N ASN A 140 0.01 -1.39 17.14
CA ASN A 140 0.48 -0.51 18.20
C ASN A 140 1.81 0.15 17.78
N PRO A 141 1.98 1.48 17.97
CA PRO A 141 3.22 2.19 17.63
C PRO A 141 4.48 1.60 18.30
N LYS A 142 4.38 1.15 19.55
CA LYS A 142 5.52 0.52 20.26
C LYS A 142 5.96 -0.78 19.56
N GLU A 143 5.00 -1.55 19.05
CA GLU A 143 5.30 -2.80 18.32
C GLU A 143 5.97 -2.52 16.98
N ILE A 144 5.63 -1.43 16.30
CA ILE A 144 6.35 -0.98 15.08
C ILE A 144 7.83 -0.79 15.39
N ILE A 145 8.15 -0.01 16.40
CA ILE A 145 9.54 0.28 16.80
C ILE A 145 10.29 -1.02 17.14
N LYS A 146 9.66 -1.94 17.89
CA LYS A 146 10.25 -3.24 18.23
C LYS A 146 10.60 -4.04 16.97
N ARG A 147 9.67 -4.14 16.01
CA ARG A 147 9.88 -4.88 14.76
C ARG A 147 10.91 -4.20 13.85
N LEU A 148 10.93 -2.87 13.79
CA LEU A 148 11.90 -2.11 13.00
C LEU A 148 13.34 -2.24 13.52
N LYS A 149 13.53 -2.41 14.83
CA LYS A 149 14.87 -2.68 15.40
C LYS A 149 15.49 -3.97 14.85
N GLN A 150 14.66 -4.96 14.55
CA GLN A 150 15.09 -6.27 14.03
C GLN A 150 15.31 -6.28 12.51
N ARG A 151 14.94 -5.19 11.80
CA ARG A 151 15.03 -5.11 10.34
C ARG A 151 16.46 -4.76 9.90
N LYS A 152 17.05 -5.60 9.03
CA LYS A 152 18.43 -5.41 8.54
C LYS A 152 18.57 -4.19 7.62
N VAL A 153 17.65 -4.03 6.66
CA VAL A 153 17.66 -2.93 5.69
C VAL A 153 16.56 -1.94 6.01
N LYS A 154 16.90 -0.67 6.15
CA LYS A 154 15.99 0.41 6.54
C LYS A 154 15.98 1.52 5.49
N ASN A 155 14.77 1.95 5.09
CA ASN A 155 14.57 3.15 4.27
C ASN A 155 14.34 4.40 5.16
N LYS A 156 14.13 5.58 4.54
CA LYS A 156 13.96 6.84 5.27
C LYS A 156 12.80 6.81 6.29
N TYR A 157 11.71 6.09 5.99
CA TYR A 157 10.55 5.99 6.89
C TYR A 157 10.79 5.00 8.04
N ASP A 158 11.56 3.93 7.79
CA ASP A 158 11.91 2.95 8.83
C ASP A 158 12.82 3.57 9.92
N LYS A 159 13.56 4.63 9.60
CA LYS A 159 14.43 5.37 10.53
C LYS A 159 13.69 6.42 11.35
N SER A 160 12.40 6.64 11.08
CA SER A 160 11.60 7.65 11.76
C SER A 160 11.32 7.28 13.21
N ASN A 161 11.06 8.31 14.03
CA ASN A 161 10.80 8.15 15.46
C ASN A 161 9.36 7.69 15.78
N LEU A 162 9.09 7.43 17.04
CA LEU A 162 7.77 6.98 17.51
C LEU A 162 6.64 7.96 17.14
N LEU A 163 6.88 9.27 17.25
CA LEU A 163 5.88 10.30 16.93
C LEU A 163 5.47 10.26 15.46
N PHE A 164 6.40 10.01 14.56
CA PHE A 164 6.10 9.82 13.14
C PHE A 164 5.15 8.65 12.93
N HIS A 165 5.46 7.48 13.50
CA HIS A 165 4.60 6.30 13.36
C HIS A 165 3.23 6.49 13.99
N GLN A 166 3.13 7.23 15.11
CA GLN A 166 1.85 7.63 15.71
C GLN A 166 1.03 8.49 14.74
N LYS A 167 1.66 9.48 14.08
CA LYS A 167 1.00 10.30 13.06
C LYS A 167 0.53 9.47 11.86
N VAL A 168 1.34 8.54 11.39
CA VAL A 168 0.95 7.62 10.30
C VAL A 168 -0.31 6.83 10.68
N ILE A 169 -0.35 6.25 11.89
CA ILE A 169 -1.52 5.51 12.39
C ILE A 169 -2.76 6.42 12.46
N GLN A 170 -2.59 7.65 12.98
CA GLN A 170 -3.67 8.63 13.02
C GLN A 170 -4.16 8.99 11.61
N GLY A 171 -3.25 9.16 10.66
CA GLY A 171 -3.58 9.42 9.27
C GLY A 171 -4.45 8.31 8.67
N TYR A 172 -4.08 7.04 8.87
CA TYR A 172 -4.90 5.91 8.42
C TYR A 172 -6.28 5.87 9.09
N LYS A 173 -6.38 6.22 10.39
CA LYS A 173 -7.67 6.36 11.06
C LYS A 173 -8.54 7.47 10.44
N LYS A 174 -7.93 8.60 10.07
CA LYS A 174 -8.65 9.75 9.47
C LYS A 174 -9.19 9.47 8.07
N ILE A 175 -8.50 8.68 7.26
CA ILE A 175 -8.99 8.33 5.93
C ILE A 175 -9.92 7.12 5.94
N ALA A 176 -9.97 6.35 7.04
CA ALA A 176 -10.72 5.11 7.14
C ALA A 176 -12.23 5.35 6.92
N ASN A 177 -12.76 4.80 5.82
CA ASN A 177 -14.18 4.78 5.49
C ASN A 177 -14.62 3.32 5.40
N PRO A 178 -15.60 2.86 6.22
CA PRO A 178 -16.03 1.45 6.24
C PRO A 178 -16.54 0.92 4.90
N LYS A 179 -17.01 1.79 4.01
CA LYS A 179 -17.48 1.41 2.68
C LYS A 179 -16.35 0.98 1.74
N ARG A 180 -15.11 1.44 1.99
CA ARG A 180 -13.96 1.22 1.11
C ARG A 180 -12.88 0.37 1.75
N TYR A 181 -12.69 0.47 3.07
CA TYR A 181 -11.56 -0.11 3.77
C TYR A 181 -11.94 -1.30 4.65
N ILE A 182 -11.09 -2.31 4.63
CA ILE A 182 -11.16 -3.45 5.53
C ILE A 182 -10.04 -3.30 6.56
N MET A 183 -10.43 -3.10 7.82
CA MET A 183 -9.47 -2.96 8.91
C MET A 183 -8.96 -4.32 9.34
N VAL A 184 -7.64 -4.47 9.41
CA VAL A 184 -6.94 -5.69 9.81
C VAL A 184 -6.24 -5.45 11.13
N ASP A 185 -6.56 -6.24 12.14
CA ASP A 185 -5.85 -6.20 13.43
C ASP A 185 -4.53 -6.98 13.30
N ALA A 186 -3.41 -6.26 13.23
CA ALA A 186 -2.08 -6.81 13.08
C ALA A 186 -1.47 -7.37 14.39
N SER A 187 -2.24 -7.39 15.49
CA SER A 187 -1.87 -8.06 16.75
C SER A 187 -2.22 -9.55 16.74
N LEU A 188 -3.15 -9.95 15.88
CA LEU A 188 -3.56 -11.35 15.72
C LEU A 188 -2.44 -12.19 15.07
N SER A 189 -2.55 -13.52 15.21
CA SER A 189 -1.61 -14.44 14.54
C SER A 189 -1.69 -14.31 13.02
N LYS A 190 -0.57 -14.61 12.34
CA LYS A 190 -0.48 -14.53 10.87
C LYS A 190 -1.56 -15.36 10.17
N ASP A 191 -1.86 -16.55 10.73
CA ASP A 191 -2.82 -17.49 10.14
C ASP A 191 -4.27 -17.00 10.31
N ILE A 192 -4.61 -16.41 11.46
CA ILE A 192 -5.93 -15.81 11.69
C ILE A 192 -6.16 -14.65 10.72
N ILE A 193 -5.16 -13.76 10.60
CA ILE A 193 -5.24 -12.62 9.67
C ILE A 193 -5.42 -13.14 8.24
N HIS A 194 -4.63 -14.14 7.84
CA HIS A 194 -4.71 -14.72 6.51
C HIS A 194 -6.09 -15.31 6.22
N LYS A 195 -6.64 -16.14 7.12
CA LYS A 195 -8.00 -16.70 7.01
C LYS A 195 -9.05 -15.59 6.85
N ASN A 196 -8.94 -14.51 7.62
CA ASN A 196 -9.86 -13.38 7.53
C ASN A 196 -9.77 -12.65 6.17
N ILE A 197 -8.56 -12.49 5.62
CA ILE A 197 -8.36 -11.90 4.28
C ILE A 197 -9.02 -12.77 3.21
N ILE A 198 -8.76 -14.08 3.20
CA ILE A 198 -9.36 -15.02 2.25
C ILE A 198 -10.89 -14.98 2.32
N LYS A 199 -11.46 -15.02 3.54
CA LYS A 199 -12.91 -14.92 3.74
C LYS A 199 -13.48 -13.62 3.16
N LYS A 200 -12.80 -12.48 3.36
CA LYS A 200 -13.24 -11.18 2.83
C LYS A 200 -13.17 -11.10 1.31
N LEU A 201 -12.18 -11.73 0.71
CA LEU A 201 -12.02 -11.80 -0.74
C LEU A 201 -12.96 -12.83 -1.39
N LYS A 202 -13.65 -13.66 -0.60
CA LYS A 202 -14.50 -14.76 -1.07
C LYS A 202 -13.76 -15.76 -1.97
N LEU A 203 -12.52 -16.05 -1.60
CA LEU A 203 -11.62 -16.97 -2.28
C LEU A 203 -11.61 -18.36 -1.62
#